data_4408dae7e264523bbe93a0f4ec850aff
#
_entry.id   4408dae7e264523bbe93a0f4ec850aff
#
_cell.length_a   1.000
_cell.length_b   1.000
_cell.length_c   1.000
_cell.angle_alpha   90.00
_cell.angle_beta   90.00
_cell.angle_gamma   90.00
#
_symmetry.space_group_name_H-M   'P 1'
#
loop_
_entity.id
_entity.type
_entity.pdbx_description
1 polymer ?
#
loop_
_entity_poly.entity_id
_entity_poly.type
_entity_poly.pdbx_seq_one_letter_code
_entity_poly.pdbx_strand_id
1 'polypeptide(L)'
;VTFHQARPHTEQDLEIYRIVVDTWNRTGTRVSYVDLPENLRTHQNTASFLDRFKVVAGNLPYAQTIVAHIARDGHYFIHPDIEQNRSITPREAARIQTFPDNYCFESKKGTPSRTLAFKQIGNAVPVCLAYHIALSLLARFADQN
;
A
#
# COMPACT_ATOMS: atom_id res chain seq x y z
N VAL A 1 7.97 -8.56 15.15
CA VAL A 1 6.85 -7.98 14.35
C VAL A 1 6.34 -9.03 13.39
N THR A 2 5.04 -9.34 13.44
CA THR A 2 4.40 -10.32 12.54
C THR A 2 4.02 -9.66 11.21
N PHE A 3 3.83 -10.50 10.16
CA PHE A 3 3.37 -10.07 8.82
C PHE A 3 4.35 -9.11 8.10
N HIS A 4 5.63 -9.18 8.41
CA HIS A 4 6.67 -8.37 7.75
C HIS A 4 7.39 -9.15 6.65
N GLN A 5 6.64 -9.90 5.87
CA GLN A 5 7.11 -10.65 4.70
C GLN A 5 6.33 -10.22 3.46
N ALA A 6 7.05 -9.80 2.42
CA ALA A 6 6.45 -9.43 1.15
C ALA A 6 5.80 -10.63 0.44
N ARG A 7 4.91 -10.36 -0.51
CA ARG A 7 4.40 -11.38 -1.42
C ARG A 7 5.49 -11.77 -2.43
N PRO A 8 5.44 -12.98 -2.99
CA PRO A 8 6.27 -13.30 -4.16
C PRO A 8 5.85 -12.44 -5.35
N HIS A 9 6.82 -12.09 -6.19
CA HIS A 9 6.64 -11.35 -7.42
C HIS A 9 7.20 -12.14 -8.58
N THR A 10 6.67 -11.93 -9.79
CA THR A 10 7.24 -12.45 -11.02
C THR A 10 8.49 -11.65 -11.41
N GLU A 11 9.37 -12.22 -12.24
CA GLU A 11 10.53 -11.50 -12.76
C GLU A 11 10.12 -10.21 -13.49
N GLN A 12 9.04 -10.27 -14.27
CA GLN A 12 8.46 -9.12 -14.94
C GLN A 12 8.01 -8.04 -13.96
N ASP A 13 7.35 -8.39 -12.85
CA ASP A 13 6.97 -7.43 -11.81
C ASP A 13 8.19 -6.73 -11.22
N LEU A 14 9.26 -7.50 -10.94
CA LEU A 14 10.49 -6.98 -10.36
C LEU A 14 11.22 -6.04 -11.32
N GLU A 15 11.20 -6.31 -12.63
CA GLU A 15 11.76 -5.43 -13.65
C GLU A 15 10.98 -4.11 -13.74
N ILE A 16 9.65 -4.18 -13.76
CA ILE A 16 8.78 -3.00 -13.73
C ILE A 16 9.02 -2.17 -12.45
N TYR A 17 9.12 -2.82 -11.29
CA TYR A 17 9.34 -2.12 -10.02
C TYR A 17 10.66 -1.36 -10.00
N ARG A 18 11.74 -1.94 -10.54
CA ARG A 18 13.03 -1.24 -10.69
C ARG A 18 12.91 0.03 -11.52
N ILE A 19 12.24 -0.05 -12.68
CA ILE A 19 12.03 1.12 -13.55
C ILE A 19 11.23 2.19 -12.83
N VAL A 20 10.14 1.80 -12.16
CA VAL A 20 9.22 2.73 -11.49
C VAL A 20 9.87 3.39 -10.29
N VAL A 21 10.60 2.62 -9.46
CA VAL A 21 11.30 3.14 -8.28
C VAL A 21 12.50 4.01 -8.67
N ASP A 22 13.29 3.59 -9.66
CA ASP A 22 14.40 4.39 -10.17
C ASP A 22 13.92 5.74 -10.73
N THR A 23 12.87 5.73 -11.54
CA THR A 23 12.27 6.96 -12.08
C THR A 23 11.77 7.86 -10.95
N TRP A 24 11.03 7.31 -9.98
CA TRP A 24 10.55 8.06 -8.84
C TRP A 24 11.70 8.68 -8.04
N ASN A 25 12.73 7.91 -7.72
CA ASN A 25 13.86 8.37 -6.91
C ASN A 25 14.68 9.47 -7.60
N ARG A 26 14.76 9.46 -8.93
CA ARG A 26 15.48 10.48 -9.70
C ARG A 26 14.67 11.73 -10.00
N THR A 27 13.36 11.58 -10.26
CA THR A 27 12.56 12.67 -10.84
C THR A 27 11.38 13.10 -9.97
N GLY A 28 10.97 12.30 -8.99
CA GLY A 28 9.74 12.51 -8.22
C GLY A 28 8.46 12.32 -9.03
N THR A 29 8.55 11.78 -10.25
CA THR A 29 7.40 11.59 -11.14
C THR A 29 7.00 10.11 -11.23
N ARG A 30 5.73 9.85 -11.48
CA ARG A 30 5.20 8.51 -11.69
C ARG A 30 5.38 8.06 -13.13
N VAL A 31 5.66 6.79 -13.32
CA VAL A 31 5.70 6.14 -14.63
C VAL A 31 4.28 5.77 -15.02
N SER A 32 3.84 6.19 -16.20
CA SER A 32 2.60 5.70 -16.81
C SER A 32 2.82 4.30 -17.38
N TYR A 33 1.77 3.48 -17.38
CA TYR A 33 1.85 2.13 -17.96
C TYR A 33 2.29 2.13 -19.43
N VAL A 34 1.89 3.14 -20.20
CA VAL A 34 2.25 3.27 -21.63
C VAL A 34 3.73 3.68 -21.84
N ASP A 35 4.39 4.20 -20.81
CA ASP A 35 5.80 4.60 -20.86
C ASP A 35 6.76 3.45 -20.53
N LEU A 36 6.22 2.30 -20.10
CA LEU A 36 7.02 1.10 -19.90
C LEU A 36 7.51 0.51 -21.22
N PRO A 37 8.64 -0.21 -21.23
CA PRO A 37 9.06 -1.00 -22.39
C PRO A 37 7.96 -1.91 -22.91
N GLU A 38 7.87 -2.10 -24.22
CA GLU A 38 6.77 -2.83 -24.86
C GLU A 38 6.66 -4.30 -24.37
N ASN A 39 7.78 -4.96 -24.16
CA ASN A 39 7.87 -6.32 -23.62
C ASN A 39 7.31 -6.46 -22.19
N LEU A 40 7.20 -5.35 -21.44
CA LEU A 40 6.63 -5.33 -20.09
C LEU A 40 5.16 -4.94 -20.06
N ARG A 41 4.60 -4.50 -21.19
CA ARG A 41 3.19 -4.10 -21.31
C ARG A 41 2.32 -5.28 -21.74
N THR A 42 2.08 -6.21 -20.82
CA THR A 42 1.28 -7.42 -21.09
C THR A 42 -0.23 -7.25 -20.93
N HIS A 43 -0.67 -6.11 -20.37
CA HIS A 43 -2.08 -5.86 -20.12
C HIS A 43 -2.79 -5.35 -21.39
N GLN A 44 -3.92 -5.95 -21.75
CA GLN A 44 -4.69 -5.57 -22.95
C GLN A 44 -5.31 -4.17 -22.84
N ASN A 45 -5.62 -3.72 -21.61
CA ASN A 45 -6.18 -2.39 -21.38
C ASN A 45 -5.07 -1.35 -21.26
N THR A 46 -4.88 -0.56 -22.30
CA THR A 46 -3.93 0.55 -22.39
C THR A 46 -4.60 1.93 -22.32
N ALA A 47 -5.91 1.98 -22.10
CA ALA A 47 -6.69 3.23 -22.08
C ALA A 47 -7.05 3.69 -20.67
N SER A 48 -7.11 2.76 -19.69
CA SER A 48 -7.45 3.06 -18.30
C SER A 48 -6.46 2.44 -17.33
N PHE A 49 -6.45 2.93 -16.08
CA PHE A 49 -5.51 2.48 -15.04
C PHE A 49 -4.03 2.64 -15.41
N LEU A 50 -3.70 3.71 -16.10
CA LEU A 50 -2.35 3.99 -16.60
C LEU A 50 -1.35 4.24 -15.46
N ASP A 51 -1.81 4.70 -14.29
CA ASP A 51 -1.03 5.01 -13.10
C ASP A 51 -0.98 3.83 -12.09
N ARG A 52 -1.06 2.60 -12.56
CA ARG A 52 -1.17 1.40 -11.72
C ARG A 52 0.07 1.09 -10.88
N PHE A 53 1.24 1.52 -11.29
CA PHE A 53 2.50 1.30 -10.56
C PHE A 53 2.83 2.52 -9.70
N LYS A 54 2.66 2.40 -8.38
CA LYS A 54 2.83 3.53 -7.46
C LYS A 54 3.84 3.21 -6.38
N VAL A 55 4.84 4.07 -6.26
CA VAL A 55 5.81 4.00 -5.18
C VAL A 55 5.21 4.61 -3.91
N VAL A 56 5.39 3.93 -2.78
CA VAL A 56 5.13 4.50 -1.46
C VAL A 56 6.32 5.37 -1.09
N ALA A 57 6.22 6.67 -1.32
CA ALA A 57 7.34 7.59 -1.20
C ALA A 57 7.77 7.76 0.26
N GLY A 58 9.00 7.36 0.58
CA GLY A 58 9.55 7.45 1.94
C GLY A 58 9.95 8.88 2.37
N ASN A 59 10.10 9.78 1.40
CA ASN A 59 10.47 11.19 1.62
C ASN A 59 9.27 12.14 1.76
N LEU A 60 8.03 11.63 1.66
CA LEU A 60 6.81 12.40 1.84
C LEU A 60 6.19 12.12 3.22
N PRO A 61 5.57 13.11 3.87
CA PRO A 61 4.91 12.95 5.16
C PRO A 61 3.55 12.24 5.07
N TYR A 62 3.18 11.74 3.90
CA TYR A 62 1.92 11.04 3.62
C TYR A 62 2.15 9.93 2.61
N ALA A 63 1.26 8.96 2.59
CA ALA A 63 1.20 7.91 1.58
C ALA A 63 -0.13 7.97 0.82
N GLN A 64 -0.18 7.30 -0.35
CA GLN A 64 -1.45 7.11 -1.03
C GLN A 64 -2.42 6.29 -0.18
N THR A 65 -3.71 6.53 -0.36
CA THR A 65 -4.77 5.82 0.36
C THR A 65 -4.65 4.31 0.18
N ILE A 66 -4.61 3.59 1.30
CA ILE A 66 -4.71 2.13 1.29
C ILE A 66 -6.16 1.75 0.97
N VAL A 67 -6.33 0.95 -0.07
CA VAL A 67 -7.66 0.57 -0.59
C VAL A 67 -7.98 -0.89 -0.31
N ALA A 68 -9.26 -1.23 -0.27
CA ALA A 68 -9.76 -2.57 0.07
C ALA A 68 -9.16 -3.70 -0.81
N HIS A 69 -8.81 -3.42 -2.06
CA HIS A 69 -8.25 -4.40 -2.98
C HIS A 69 -6.72 -4.58 -2.91
N ILE A 70 -6.02 -3.94 -1.95
CA ILE A 70 -4.57 -4.14 -1.74
C ILE A 70 -4.18 -5.62 -1.60
N ALA A 71 -5.10 -6.47 -1.12
CA ALA A 71 -4.89 -7.90 -1.04
C ALA A 71 -4.62 -8.57 -2.40
N ARG A 72 -5.13 -8.00 -3.49
CA ARG A 72 -5.00 -8.50 -4.86
C ARG A 72 -3.99 -7.70 -5.67
N ASP A 73 -3.98 -6.39 -5.49
CA ASP A 73 -3.29 -5.43 -6.35
C ASP A 73 -2.12 -4.76 -5.65
N GLY A 74 -1.01 -5.50 -5.52
CA GLY A 74 0.20 -5.03 -4.87
C GLY A 74 0.98 -3.98 -5.65
N HIS A 75 0.71 -3.81 -6.94
CA HIS A 75 1.41 -2.87 -7.81
C HIS A 75 1.15 -1.40 -7.45
N TYR A 76 0.05 -1.12 -6.76
CA TYR A 76 -0.26 0.23 -6.27
C TYR A 76 0.56 0.64 -5.03
N PHE A 77 1.39 -0.27 -4.49
CA PHE A 77 2.11 -0.03 -3.24
C PHE A 77 3.51 -0.65 -3.31
N ILE A 78 4.38 -0.05 -4.14
CA ILE A 78 5.76 -0.51 -4.35
C ILE A 78 6.65 0.13 -3.28
N HIS A 79 7.54 -0.65 -2.67
CA HIS A 79 8.51 -0.18 -1.68
C HIS A 79 9.51 0.79 -2.33
N PRO A 80 9.86 1.94 -1.71
CA PRO A 80 10.70 2.97 -2.32
C PRO A 80 12.18 2.61 -2.41
N ASP A 81 12.63 1.61 -1.68
CA ASP A 81 14.00 1.13 -1.70
C ASP A 81 14.19 0.16 -2.87
N ILE A 82 15.00 0.57 -3.85
CA ILE A 82 15.24 -0.18 -5.08
C ILE A 82 15.97 -1.51 -4.81
N GLU A 83 16.79 -1.59 -3.76
CA GLU A 83 17.52 -2.80 -3.39
C GLU A 83 16.57 -3.90 -2.89
N GLN A 84 15.50 -3.51 -2.23
CA GLN A 84 14.48 -4.46 -1.77
C GLN A 84 13.56 -4.94 -2.89
N ASN A 85 13.34 -4.14 -3.91
CA ASN A 85 12.64 -4.45 -5.15
C ASN A 85 11.37 -5.31 -4.94
N ARG A 86 10.41 -4.80 -4.22
CA ARG A 86 9.18 -5.52 -3.79
C ARG A 86 8.00 -4.57 -3.58
N SER A 87 6.79 -5.10 -3.48
CA SER A 87 5.67 -4.35 -2.89
C SER A 87 5.78 -4.32 -1.36
N ILE A 88 5.03 -3.42 -0.72
CA ILE A 88 4.99 -3.34 0.75
C ILE A 88 4.42 -4.61 1.38
N THR A 89 4.83 -4.88 2.60
CA THR A 89 4.32 -5.98 3.41
C THR A 89 2.99 -5.62 4.08
N PRO A 90 2.21 -6.59 4.60
CA PRO A 90 1.03 -6.26 5.38
C PRO A 90 1.34 -5.38 6.60
N ARG A 91 2.49 -5.60 7.26
CA ARG A 91 2.87 -4.77 8.41
C ARG A 91 3.18 -3.31 8.01
N GLU A 92 3.82 -3.09 6.88
CA GLU A 92 4.05 -1.74 6.36
C GLU A 92 2.73 -1.05 5.98
N ALA A 93 1.81 -1.77 5.33
CA ALA A 93 0.47 -1.27 5.06
C ALA A 93 -0.32 -0.96 6.34
N ALA A 94 -0.19 -1.79 7.37
CA ALA A 94 -0.80 -1.56 8.67
C ALA A 94 -0.27 -0.29 9.35
N ARG A 95 1.05 -0.05 9.29
CA ARG A 95 1.68 1.18 9.79
C ARG A 95 1.18 2.43 9.07
N ILE A 96 1.01 2.37 7.73
CA ILE A 96 0.41 3.46 6.95
C ILE A 96 -1.02 3.73 7.42
N GLN A 97 -1.79 2.70 7.76
CA GLN A 97 -3.13 2.79 8.35
C GLN A 97 -3.10 3.08 9.86
N THR A 98 -1.92 3.40 10.41
CA THR A 98 -1.71 3.75 11.81
C THR A 98 -2.08 2.67 12.83
N PHE A 99 -2.08 1.39 12.44
CA PHE A 99 -2.17 0.28 13.38
C PHE A 99 -0.89 0.16 14.21
N PRO A 100 -0.99 -0.14 15.50
CA PRO A 100 0.19 -0.40 16.33
C PRO A 100 0.88 -1.71 15.93
N ASP A 101 2.19 -1.80 16.13
CA ASP A 101 3.00 -2.96 15.72
C ASP A 101 2.64 -4.28 16.42
N ASN A 102 2.04 -4.19 17.59
CA ASN A 102 1.54 -5.34 18.34
C ASN A 102 0.14 -5.78 17.95
N TYR A 103 -0.53 -5.10 17.00
CA TYR A 103 -1.85 -5.51 16.52
C TYR A 103 -1.74 -6.83 15.75
N CYS A 104 -2.58 -7.80 16.14
CA CYS A 104 -2.62 -9.13 15.52
C CYS A 104 -3.73 -9.21 14.48
N PHE A 105 -3.36 -9.52 13.23
CA PHE A 105 -4.30 -9.81 12.15
C PHE A 105 -4.56 -11.31 12.14
N GLU A 106 -5.63 -11.75 12.79
CA GLU A 106 -5.94 -13.17 12.91
C GLU A 106 -6.93 -13.65 11.86
N SER A 107 -6.78 -14.91 11.45
CA SER A 107 -7.81 -15.63 10.72
C SER A 107 -8.72 -16.38 11.69
N LYS A 108 -9.97 -16.65 11.30
CA LYS A 108 -10.90 -17.50 12.06
C LYS A 108 -10.34 -18.90 12.37
N LYS A 109 -9.30 -19.32 11.66
CA LYS A 109 -8.62 -20.63 11.82
C LYS A 109 -7.34 -20.54 12.66
N GLY A 110 -7.01 -19.38 13.24
CA GLY A 110 -5.78 -19.18 14.01
C GLY A 110 -4.48 -19.23 13.20
N THR A 111 -4.54 -19.46 11.89
CA THR A 111 -3.36 -19.49 11.03
C THR A 111 -3.10 -18.10 10.43
N PRO A 112 -1.87 -17.57 10.50
CA PRO A 112 -1.52 -16.31 9.86
C PRO A 112 -1.78 -16.37 8.36
N SER A 113 -2.52 -15.39 7.83
CA SER A 113 -2.79 -15.28 6.40
C SER A 113 -2.51 -13.86 5.92
N ARG A 114 -1.51 -13.72 5.05
CA ARG A 114 -1.15 -12.44 4.42
C ARG A 114 -2.32 -11.80 3.68
N THR A 115 -3.07 -12.59 2.91
CA THR A 115 -4.23 -12.11 2.15
C THR A 115 -5.33 -11.58 3.07
N LEU A 116 -5.61 -12.28 4.18
CA LEU A 116 -6.60 -11.83 5.15
C LEU A 116 -6.13 -10.58 5.91
N ALA A 117 -4.85 -10.50 6.27
CA ALA A 117 -4.28 -9.30 6.88
C ALA A 117 -4.44 -8.09 5.95
N PHE A 118 -4.05 -8.18 4.69
CA PHE A 118 -4.25 -7.11 3.72
C PHE A 118 -5.73 -6.74 3.55
N LYS A 119 -6.64 -7.72 3.55
CA LYS A 119 -8.08 -7.46 3.45
C LYS A 119 -8.61 -6.70 4.67
N GLN A 120 -8.16 -7.06 5.86
CA GLN A 120 -8.53 -6.35 7.10
C GLN A 120 -7.99 -4.92 7.09
N ILE A 121 -6.71 -4.73 6.74
CA ILE A 121 -6.05 -3.43 6.66
C ILE A 121 -6.72 -2.52 5.63
N GLY A 122 -6.97 -3.04 4.42
CA GLY A 122 -7.55 -2.26 3.33
C GLY A 122 -9.01 -1.85 3.55
N ASN A 123 -9.76 -2.59 4.38
CA ASN A 123 -11.15 -2.27 4.76
C ASN A 123 -11.23 -1.40 6.02
N ALA A 124 -10.14 -1.17 6.71
CA ALA A 124 -10.13 -0.39 7.95
C ALA A 124 -10.11 1.12 7.67
N VAL A 125 -10.72 1.87 8.55
CA VAL A 125 -10.44 3.30 8.69
C VAL A 125 -9.10 3.44 9.43
N PRO A 126 -8.19 4.36 9.03
CA PRO A 126 -6.95 4.61 9.76
C PRO A 126 -7.23 4.90 11.24
N VAL A 127 -6.53 4.19 12.14
CA VAL A 127 -6.83 4.22 13.57
C VAL A 127 -6.73 5.63 14.17
N CYS A 128 -5.66 6.37 13.84
CA CYS A 128 -5.48 7.75 14.30
C CYS A 128 -6.56 8.70 13.75
N LEU A 129 -6.98 8.52 12.49
CA LEU A 129 -8.05 9.31 11.90
C LEU A 129 -9.37 9.09 12.65
N ALA A 130 -9.74 7.84 12.92
CA ALA A 130 -10.93 7.49 13.68
C ALA A 130 -10.90 8.11 15.08
N TYR A 131 -9.75 8.07 15.76
CA TYR A 131 -9.55 8.69 17.07
C TYR A 131 -9.79 10.19 17.04
N HIS A 132 -9.19 10.93 16.10
CA HIS A 132 -9.37 12.39 15.99
C HIS A 132 -10.79 12.79 15.61
N ILE A 133 -11.47 12.01 14.76
CA ILE A 133 -12.90 12.22 14.46
C ILE A 133 -13.73 12.05 15.72
N ALA A 134 -13.49 10.99 16.51
CA ALA A 134 -14.20 10.76 17.75
C ALA A 134 -14.01 11.90 18.76
N LEU A 135 -12.78 12.40 18.94
CA LEU A 135 -12.51 13.56 19.79
C LEU A 135 -13.26 14.81 19.32
N SER A 136 -13.28 15.07 18.01
CA SER A 136 -13.98 16.23 17.45
C SER A 136 -15.51 16.15 17.68
N LEU A 137 -16.09 14.95 17.60
CA LEU A 137 -17.50 14.73 17.89
C LEU A 137 -17.80 14.93 19.37
N LEU A 138 -16.98 14.36 20.26
CA LEU A 138 -17.14 14.51 21.71
C LEU A 138 -17.10 15.98 22.16
N ALA A 139 -16.16 16.77 21.62
CA ALA A 139 -16.07 18.19 21.91
C ALA A 139 -17.38 18.93 21.55
N ARG A 140 -17.92 18.66 20.35
CA ARG A 140 -19.18 19.28 19.90
C ARG A 140 -20.38 18.91 20.78
N PHE A 141 -20.44 17.68 21.27
CA PHE A 141 -21.53 17.26 22.18
C PHE A 141 -21.37 17.85 23.59
N ALA A 142 -20.14 18.11 24.05
CA ALA A 142 -19.90 18.75 25.33
C ALA A 142 -20.31 20.25 25.33
N ASP A 143 -20.14 20.93 24.19
CA ASP A 143 -20.51 22.34 24.03
C ASP A 143 -22.03 22.58 23.90
N GLN A 144 -22.83 21.51 23.76
CA GLN A 144 -24.30 21.59 23.62
C GLN A 144 -25.06 21.34 24.94
N ASN A 145 -24.36 21.00 26.03
CA ASN A 145 -24.92 20.82 27.37
C ASN A 145 -24.46 21.92 28.31
#